data_65b338e15f1ad7c8749f06bb14257dbd
#
_entry.id   65b338e15f1ad7c8749f06bb14257dbd
#
_cell.length_a   1.000
_cell.length_b   1.000
_cell.length_c   1.000
_cell.angle_alpha   90.00
_cell.angle_beta   90.00
_cell.angle_gamma   90.00
#
_symmetry.space_group_name_H-M   'P 1'
#
loop_
_entity.id
_entity.type
_entity.pdbx_description
1 polymer ?
#
loop_
_entity_poly.entity_id
_entity_poly.type
_entity_poly.pdbx_seq_one_letter_code
_entity_poly.pdbx_strand_id
1 'polypeptide(L)'
;MIEVEHLSKVYSGRKAVDDRSFKVEKGEILGFLGPNGAGKTTTMRILTCYMPATDGTARVAGYDVFEESLEVRKRIGYLPESPPLYPEMTVESYLHFVAKIKGAASSKRKHQVDDVLGKCSIGDVSNRIIGKLSKGYKQRVGVAQALLANPRC
;
A
#
# COMPACT_ATOMS: atom_id res chain seq x y z
N MET A 1 -1.24 4.93 12.99
CA MET A 1 -0.33 5.98 13.47
C MET A 1 0.88 5.98 12.55
N ILE A 2 1.24 7.15 12.03
CA ILE A 2 2.46 7.40 11.24
C ILE A 2 3.17 8.55 11.93
N GLU A 3 4.48 8.44 12.12
CA GLU A 3 5.33 9.48 12.70
C GLU A 3 6.51 9.70 11.75
N VAL A 4 6.76 10.94 11.40
CA VAL A 4 7.81 11.35 10.46
C VAL A 4 8.57 12.50 11.09
N GLU A 5 9.89 12.37 11.20
CA GLU A 5 10.76 13.36 11.84
C GLU A 5 11.94 13.69 10.90
N HIS A 6 12.02 14.96 10.52
CA HIS A 6 13.11 15.52 9.70
C HIS A 6 13.40 14.76 8.41
N LEU A 7 12.35 14.13 7.81
CA LEU A 7 12.49 13.27 6.65
C LEU A 7 13.00 14.04 5.44
N SER A 8 14.10 13.58 4.87
CA SER A 8 14.70 14.15 3.68
C SER A 8 15.06 13.08 2.66
N LYS A 9 14.92 13.40 1.36
CA LYS A 9 15.36 12.55 0.26
C LYS A 9 16.03 13.36 -0.81
N VAL A 10 17.28 13.00 -1.11
CA VAL A 10 18.09 13.64 -2.16
C VAL A 10 18.36 12.64 -3.27
N TYR A 11 18.17 13.06 -4.53
CA TYR A 11 18.54 12.33 -5.72
C TYR A 11 19.54 13.17 -6.52
N SER A 12 20.74 12.66 -6.70
CA SER A 12 21.78 13.34 -7.50
C SER A 12 21.90 14.84 -7.19
N GLY A 13 21.95 15.19 -5.91
CA GLY A 13 22.05 16.57 -5.41
C GLY A 13 20.74 17.37 -5.38
N ARG A 14 19.64 16.85 -5.94
CA ARG A 14 18.32 17.50 -5.88
C ARG A 14 17.50 16.96 -4.72
N LYS A 15 17.04 17.85 -3.86
CA LYS A 15 16.10 17.48 -2.77
C LYS A 15 14.70 17.21 -3.34
N ALA A 16 14.24 15.97 -3.21
CA ALA A 16 12.89 15.57 -3.57
C ALA A 16 11.93 15.65 -2.36
N VAL A 17 12.46 15.45 -1.16
CA VAL A 17 11.80 15.72 0.12
C VAL A 17 12.81 16.49 0.96
N ASP A 18 12.40 17.59 1.58
CA ASP A 18 13.27 18.47 2.34
C ASP A 18 12.69 18.73 3.72
N ASP A 19 13.30 18.13 4.73
CA ASP A 19 13.04 18.31 6.16
C ASP A 19 11.53 18.29 6.51
N ARG A 20 10.85 17.17 6.26
CA ARG A 20 9.43 17.02 6.55
C ARG A 20 9.21 16.30 7.87
N SER A 21 8.41 16.93 8.74
CA SER A 21 7.96 16.34 10.00
C SER A 21 6.44 16.44 10.09
N PHE A 22 5.78 15.33 10.39
CA PHE A 22 4.33 15.27 10.63
C PHE A 22 3.96 13.98 11.35
N LYS A 23 2.78 13.99 11.94
CA LYS A 23 2.21 12.83 12.63
C LYS A 23 0.78 12.60 12.16
N VAL A 24 0.38 11.33 12.04
CA VAL A 24 -1.00 10.89 11.74
C VAL A 24 -1.42 9.93 12.83
N GLU A 25 -2.47 10.25 13.55
CA GLU A 25 -2.97 9.41 14.62
C GLU A 25 -3.76 8.21 14.09
N LYS A 26 -4.01 7.24 14.98
CA LYS A 26 -4.79 6.06 14.61
C LYS A 26 -6.25 6.48 14.31
N GLY A 27 -6.75 6.07 13.13
CA GLY A 27 -8.11 6.40 12.67
C GLY A 27 -8.21 7.76 11.96
N GLU A 28 -7.14 8.52 11.89
CA GLU A 28 -7.10 9.78 11.15
C GLU A 28 -6.93 9.53 9.66
N ILE A 29 -7.55 10.40 8.84
CA ILE A 29 -7.37 10.43 7.38
C ILE A 29 -6.63 11.72 7.04
N LEU A 30 -5.38 11.58 6.61
CA LEU A 30 -4.54 12.70 6.19
C LEU A 30 -4.54 12.86 4.67
N GLY A 31 -4.91 14.04 4.17
CA GLY A 31 -4.74 14.44 2.78
C GLY A 31 -3.33 14.99 2.52
N PHE A 32 -2.55 14.31 1.67
CA PHE A 32 -1.21 14.74 1.29
C PHE A 32 -1.26 15.52 -0.02
N LEU A 33 -1.43 16.84 0.06
CA LEU A 33 -1.64 17.73 -1.08
C LEU A 33 -0.38 18.50 -1.47
N GLY A 34 -0.31 18.92 -2.73
CA GLY A 34 0.80 19.72 -3.26
C GLY A 34 0.95 19.59 -4.77
N PRO A 35 1.72 20.48 -5.41
CA PRO A 35 1.99 20.43 -6.85
C PRO A 35 2.80 19.20 -7.26
N ASN A 36 2.90 18.95 -8.56
CA ASN A 36 3.78 17.91 -9.08
C ASN A 36 5.24 18.24 -8.73
N GLY A 37 5.98 17.22 -8.28
CA GLY A 37 7.35 17.41 -7.81
C GLY A 37 7.49 17.82 -6.33
N ALA A 38 6.40 18.02 -5.57
CA ALA A 38 6.44 18.36 -4.14
C ALA A 38 6.89 17.21 -3.21
N GLY A 39 7.34 16.07 -3.75
CA GLY A 39 7.83 14.94 -2.95
C GLY A 39 6.76 13.97 -2.46
N LYS A 40 5.46 14.16 -2.80
CA LYS A 40 4.37 13.30 -2.32
C LYS A 40 4.63 11.80 -2.55
N THR A 41 4.87 11.43 -3.80
CA THR A 41 5.14 10.03 -4.18
C THR A 41 6.40 9.49 -3.52
N THR A 42 7.44 10.32 -3.38
CA THR A 42 8.70 9.95 -2.72
C THR A 42 8.47 9.67 -1.25
N THR A 43 7.72 10.54 -0.55
CA THR A 43 7.36 10.32 0.85
C THR A 43 6.56 9.03 1.02
N MET A 44 5.53 8.80 0.19
CA MET A 44 4.76 7.55 0.24
C MET A 44 5.61 6.31 0.00
N ARG A 45 6.58 6.37 -0.91
CA ARG A 45 7.53 5.27 -1.16
C ARG A 45 8.44 4.99 0.04
N ILE A 46 8.85 6.01 0.77
CA ILE A 46 9.63 5.83 2.01
C ILE A 46 8.76 5.18 3.08
N LEU A 47 7.57 5.72 3.35
CA LEU A 47 6.64 5.20 4.35
C LEU A 47 6.18 3.76 4.09
N THR A 48 6.14 3.34 2.82
CA THR A 48 5.81 1.96 2.42
C THR A 48 7.04 1.05 2.32
N CYS A 49 8.20 1.49 2.79
CA CYS A 49 9.46 0.74 2.78
C CYS A 49 9.93 0.34 1.36
N TYR A 50 9.55 1.11 0.33
CA TYR A 50 9.99 0.88 -1.04
C TYR A 50 11.41 1.41 -1.27
N MET A 51 11.80 2.47 -0.57
CA MET A 51 13.12 3.08 -0.63
C MET A 51 13.49 3.72 0.71
N PRO A 52 14.79 3.80 1.07
CA PRO A 52 15.23 4.50 2.27
C PRO A 52 15.18 6.03 2.09
N ALA A 53 15.01 6.74 3.20
CA ALA A 53 15.30 8.16 3.29
C ALA A 53 16.80 8.43 3.10
N THR A 54 17.18 9.68 2.84
CA THR A 54 18.58 10.13 2.87
C THR A 54 18.92 10.59 4.30
N ASP A 55 17.95 11.19 4.99
CA ASP A 55 18.08 11.66 6.36
C ASP A 55 16.71 11.69 7.05
N GLY A 56 16.72 11.76 8.38
CA GLY A 56 15.50 11.71 9.19
C GLY A 56 14.97 10.29 9.40
N THR A 57 13.87 10.19 10.14
CA THR A 57 13.24 8.91 10.51
C THR A 57 11.76 8.89 10.20
N ALA A 58 11.20 7.70 10.01
CA ALA A 58 9.77 7.51 9.90
C ALA A 58 9.34 6.19 10.55
N ARG A 59 8.21 6.23 11.25
CA ARG A 59 7.59 5.06 11.87
C ARG A 59 6.18 4.87 11.37
N VAL A 60 5.80 3.64 11.07
CA VAL A 60 4.45 3.26 10.66
C VAL A 60 3.96 2.11 11.52
N ALA A 61 2.79 2.28 12.13
CA ALA A 61 2.21 1.32 13.08
C ALA A 61 3.16 0.98 14.26
N GLY A 62 4.04 1.93 14.65
CA GLY A 62 5.02 1.79 15.74
C GLY A 62 6.36 1.20 15.33
N TYR A 63 6.55 0.81 14.06
CA TYR A 63 7.77 0.18 13.55
C TYR A 63 8.55 1.15 12.66
N ASP A 64 9.87 1.13 12.76
CA ASP A 64 10.75 1.91 11.90
C ASP A 64 10.71 1.40 10.45
N VAL A 65 10.57 2.32 9.48
CA VAL A 65 10.40 1.96 8.06
C VAL A 65 11.67 1.39 7.42
N PHE A 66 12.84 1.61 8.01
CA PHE A 66 14.10 1.10 7.52
C PHE A 66 14.52 -0.15 8.29
N GLU A 67 14.68 -0.06 9.61
CA GLU A 67 15.17 -1.14 10.48
C GLU A 67 14.17 -2.31 10.57
N GLU A 68 12.86 -2.01 10.60
CA GLU A 68 11.79 -2.97 10.81
C GLU A 68 10.84 -3.09 9.59
N SER A 69 11.38 -2.92 8.39
CA SER A 69 10.61 -2.81 7.14
C SER A 69 9.65 -3.99 6.89
N LEU A 70 10.00 -5.21 7.31
CA LEU A 70 9.12 -6.38 7.18
C LEU A 70 7.89 -6.25 8.09
N GLU A 71 8.05 -5.74 9.30
CA GLU A 71 6.95 -5.55 10.24
C GLU A 71 6.00 -4.44 9.77
N VAL A 72 6.54 -3.37 9.18
CA VAL A 72 5.75 -2.33 8.52
C VAL A 72 4.93 -2.92 7.37
N ARG A 73 5.57 -3.64 6.44
CA ARG A 73 4.90 -4.22 5.24
C ARG A 73 3.77 -5.19 5.58
N LYS A 74 3.87 -5.91 6.69
CA LYS A 74 2.78 -6.79 7.17
C LYS A 74 1.55 -6.02 7.63
N ARG A 75 1.70 -4.74 8.01
CA ARG A 75 0.67 -3.92 8.65
C ARG A 75 0.09 -2.83 7.78
N ILE A 76 0.66 -2.61 6.61
CA ILE A 76 0.18 -1.60 5.67
C ILE A 76 -0.59 -2.20 4.51
N GLY A 77 -1.59 -1.44 4.02
CA GLY A 77 -2.16 -1.62 2.70
C GLY A 77 -1.68 -0.49 1.79
N TYR A 78 -1.11 -0.82 0.66
CA TYR A 78 -0.60 0.17 -0.29
C TYR A 78 -1.27 0.03 -1.66
N LEU A 79 -1.84 1.14 -2.13
CA LEU A 79 -2.39 1.25 -3.47
C LEU A 79 -1.63 2.35 -4.22
N PRO A 80 -0.71 2.02 -5.13
CA PRO A 80 -0.11 3.00 -6.02
C PRO A 80 -1.11 3.47 -7.08
N GLU A 81 -0.81 4.57 -7.77
CA GLU A 81 -1.61 5.12 -8.86
C GLU A 81 -1.91 4.07 -9.96
N SER A 82 -0.90 3.26 -10.29
CA SER A 82 -1.05 2.09 -11.17
C SER A 82 -0.75 0.83 -10.38
N PRO A 83 -1.78 0.09 -9.92
CA PRO A 83 -1.57 -1.12 -9.15
C PRO A 83 -0.86 -2.20 -9.99
N PRO A 84 0.17 -2.87 -9.44
CA PRO A 84 0.89 -3.94 -10.11
C PRO A 84 0.05 -5.23 -10.12
N LEU A 85 -0.90 -5.30 -11.03
CA LEU A 85 -1.77 -6.46 -11.20
C LEU A 85 -1.15 -7.47 -12.18
N TYR A 86 -1.46 -8.75 -12.00
CA TYR A 86 -1.10 -9.82 -12.94
C TYR A 86 -2.21 -9.98 -13.97
N PRO A 87 -2.07 -9.45 -15.19
CA PRO A 87 -3.15 -9.37 -16.18
C PRO A 87 -3.65 -10.73 -16.67
N GLU A 88 -2.84 -11.78 -16.57
CA GLU A 88 -3.14 -13.16 -16.97
C GLU A 88 -3.94 -13.94 -15.91
N MET A 89 -3.95 -13.47 -14.66
CA MET A 89 -4.69 -14.13 -13.58
C MET A 89 -6.15 -13.71 -13.54
N THR A 90 -7.02 -14.58 -13.00
CA THR A 90 -8.36 -14.18 -12.58
C THR A 90 -8.28 -13.32 -11.31
N VAL A 91 -9.29 -12.49 -11.06
CA VAL A 91 -9.35 -11.64 -9.86
C VAL A 91 -9.21 -12.48 -8.58
N GLU A 92 -9.98 -13.56 -8.47
CA GLU A 92 -9.95 -14.44 -7.30
C GLU A 92 -8.58 -15.10 -7.11
N SER A 93 -8.01 -15.67 -8.19
CA SER A 93 -6.67 -16.29 -8.12
C SER A 93 -5.60 -15.32 -7.69
N TYR A 94 -5.64 -14.09 -8.21
CA TYR A 94 -4.73 -13.02 -7.83
C TYR A 94 -4.86 -12.65 -6.34
N LEU A 95 -6.10 -12.47 -5.85
CA LEU A 95 -6.32 -12.13 -4.44
C LEU A 95 -5.88 -13.27 -3.50
N HIS A 96 -6.12 -14.52 -3.86
CA HIS A 96 -5.60 -15.67 -3.13
C HIS A 96 -4.07 -15.71 -3.09
N PHE A 97 -3.43 -15.40 -4.21
CA PHE A 97 -1.97 -15.29 -4.29
C PHE A 97 -1.42 -14.18 -3.38
N VAL A 98 -2.02 -13.00 -3.42
CA VAL A 98 -1.61 -11.88 -2.55
C VAL A 98 -1.84 -12.21 -1.07
N ALA A 99 -2.97 -12.81 -0.72
CA ALA A 99 -3.25 -13.24 0.65
C ALA A 99 -2.19 -14.24 1.17
N LYS A 100 -1.72 -15.15 0.31
CA LYS A 100 -0.65 -16.10 0.63
C LYS A 100 0.68 -15.38 0.90
N ILE A 101 1.06 -14.42 0.05
CA ILE A 101 2.30 -13.63 0.21
C ILE A 101 2.25 -12.81 1.50
N LYS A 102 1.10 -12.23 1.83
CA LYS A 102 0.89 -11.47 3.08
C LYS A 102 0.84 -12.36 4.34
N GLY A 103 1.04 -13.66 4.21
CA GLY A 103 1.10 -14.58 5.34
C GLY A 103 -0.26 -15.01 5.91
N ALA A 104 -1.35 -14.82 5.16
CA ALA A 104 -2.66 -15.28 5.60
C ALA A 104 -2.69 -16.81 5.77
N ALA A 105 -3.17 -17.29 6.93
CA ALA A 105 -3.34 -18.71 7.20
C ALA A 105 -4.27 -19.35 6.16
N SER A 106 -3.95 -20.57 5.71
CA SER A 106 -4.69 -21.28 4.66
C SER A 106 -6.19 -21.35 4.96
N SER A 107 -6.55 -21.66 6.21
CA SER A 107 -7.94 -21.76 6.69
C SER A 107 -8.73 -20.44 6.64
N LYS A 108 -8.03 -19.28 6.70
CA LYS A 108 -8.66 -17.95 6.69
C LYS A 108 -8.65 -17.27 5.33
N ARG A 109 -7.87 -17.80 4.38
CA ARG A 109 -7.59 -17.15 3.09
C ARG A 109 -8.85 -16.96 2.25
N LYS A 110 -9.68 -18.00 2.15
CA LYS A 110 -10.93 -17.92 1.41
C LYS A 110 -11.83 -16.83 1.98
N HIS A 111 -12.08 -16.85 3.28
CA HIS A 111 -12.90 -15.84 3.95
C HIS A 111 -12.42 -14.41 3.73
N GLN A 112 -11.09 -14.19 3.81
CA GLN A 112 -10.50 -12.87 3.57
C GLN A 112 -10.68 -12.41 2.11
N VAL A 113 -10.57 -13.33 1.15
CA VAL A 113 -10.80 -13.01 -0.26
C VAL A 113 -12.27 -12.70 -0.51
N ASP A 114 -13.19 -13.50 0.00
CA ASP A 114 -14.64 -13.27 -0.12
C ASP A 114 -15.05 -11.92 0.49
N ASP A 115 -14.49 -11.57 1.66
CA ASP A 115 -14.73 -10.29 2.34
C ASP A 115 -14.28 -9.08 1.48
N VAL A 116 -13.07 -9.11 0.93
CA VAL A 116 -12.60 -7.98 0.09
C VAL A 116 -13.29 -7.92 -1.27
N LEU A 117 -13.71 -9.04 -1.85
CA LEU A 117 -14.54 -9.09 -3.05
C LEU A 117 -15.87 -8.37 -2.81
N GLY A 118 -16.49 -8.61 -1.66
CA GLY A 118 -17.72 -7.92 -1.25
C GLY A 118 -17.49 -6.44 -0.98
N LYS A 119 -16.50 -6.08 -0.15
CA LYS A 119 -16.16 -4.68 0.20
C LYS A 119 -15.86 -3.81 -1.02
N CYS A 120 -15.21 -4.37 -2.04
CA CYS A 120 -14.84 -3.63 -3.26
C CYS A 120 -15.88 -3.76 -4.38
N SER A 121 -16.99 -4.50 -4.16
CA SER A 121 -18.04 -4.74 -5.16
C SER A 121 -17.46 -5.25 -6.49
N ILE A 122 -16.67 -6.35 -6.42
CA ILE A 122 -16.03 -7.02 -7.55
C ILE A 122 -16.28 -8.53 -7.60
N GLY A 123 -17.27 -9.02 -6.82
CA GLY A 123 -17.66 -10.42 -6.81
C GLY A 123 -18.17 -10.93 -8.16
N ASP A 124 -18.86 -10.06 -8.92
CA ASP A 124 -19.38 -10.32 -10.27
C ASP A 124 -18.28 -10.60 -11.32
N VAL A 125 -17.06 -10.15 -11.06
CA VAL A 125 -15.90 -10.33 -11.95
C VAL A 125 -14.82 -11.24 -11.35
N SER A 126 -15.07 -11.91 -10.23
CA SER A 126 -14.10 -12.74 -9.50
C SER A 126 -13.40 -13.77 -10.40
N ASN A 127 -14.14 -14.39 -11.31
CA ASN A 127 -13.64 -15.40 -12.25
C ASN A 127 -13.10 -14.81 -13.56
N ARG A 128 -13.14 -13.48 -13.75
CA ARG A 128 -12.65 -12.86 -14.99
C ARG A 128 -11.16 -12.57 -14.92
N ILE A 129 -10.50 -12.69 -16.07
CA ILE A 129 -9.09 -12.35 -16.24
C ILE A 129 -8.91 -10.83 -16.06
N ILE A 130 -7.99 -10.43 -15.19
CA ILE A 130 -7.72 -9.02 -14.84
C ILE A 130 -7.40 -8.18 -16.08
N GLY A 131 -6.64 -8.73 -17.03
CA GLY A 131 -6.28 -8.04 -18.27
C GLY A 131 -7.49 -7.53 -19.06
N LYS A 132 -8.62 -8.25 -19.01
CA LYS A 132 -9.87 -7.96 -19.72
C LYS A 132 -10.81 -7.02 -18.96
N LEU A 133 -10.45 -6.55 -17.78
CA LEU A 133 -11.26 -5.64 -16.97
C LEU A 133 -11.08 -4.18 -17.42
N SER A 134 -12.12 -3.37 -17.19
CA SER A 134 -12.01 -1.92 -17.33
C SER A 134 -11.03 -1.32 -16.32
N LYS A 135 -10.55 -0.10 -16.57
CA LYS A 135 -9.67 0.63 -15.66
C LYS A 135 -10.27 0.74 -14.24
N GLY A 136 -11.58 1.02 -14.15
CA GLY A 136 -12.28 1.12 -12.87
C GLY A 136 -12.27 -0.18 -12.07
N TYR A 137 -12.56 -1.31 -12.73
CA TYR A 137 -12.48 -2.62 -12.09
C TYR A 137 -11.04 -2.97 -11.68
N LYS A 138 -10.04 -2.68 -12.50
CA LYS A 138 -8.62 -2.85 -12.13
C LYS A 138 -8.24 -2.05 -10.89
N GLN A 139 -8.73 -0.83 -10.75
CA GLN A 139 -8.53 -0.04 -9.55
C GLN A 139 -9.20 -0.67 -8.32
N ARG A 140 -10.42 -1.18 -8.44
CA ARG A 140 -11.11 -1.89 -7.35
C ARG A 140 -10.36 -3.16 -6.93
N VAL A 141 -9.81 -3.92 -7.88
CA VAL A 141 -8.92 -5.06 -7.58
C VAL A 141 -7.67 -4.59 -6.82
N GLY A 142 -7.10 -3.44 -7.20
CA GLY A 142 -5.98 -2.82 -6.49
C GLY A 142 -6.34 -2.43 -5.05
N VAL A 143 -7.55 -1.88 -4.83
CA VAL A 143 -8.06 -1.60 -3.47
C VAL A 143 -8.23 -2.90 -2.68
N ALA A 144 -8.84 -3.93 -3.29
CA ALA A 144 -9.06 -5.22 -2.65
C ALA A 144 -7.74 -5.86 -2.17
N GLN A 145 -6.70 -5.82 -3.01
CA GLN A 145 -5.37 -6.33 -2.63
C GLN A 145 -4.73 -5.53 -1.48
N ALA A 146 -4.96 -4.22 -1.40
CA ALA A 146 -4.46 -3.40 -0.30
C ALA A 146 -5.16 -3.73 1.03
N LEU A 147 -6.46 -4.05 0.99
CA LEU A 147 -7.26 -4.41 2.16
C LEU A 147 -7.01 -5.84 2.69
N LEU A 148 -6.41 -6.73 1.88
CA LEU A 148 -6.09 -8.09 2.31
C LEU A 148 -5.18 -8.09 3.55
N ALA A 149 -5.39 -9.09 4.43
CA ALA A 149 -4.70 -9.25 5.70
C ALA A 149 -5.00 -8.15 6.74
N ASN A 150 -6.08 -7.39 6.54
CA ASN A 150 -6.60 -6.40 7.48
C ASN A 150 -5.51 -5.39 7.92
N PRO A 151 -5.01 -4.53 7.03
CA PRO A 151 -3.94 -3.59 7.33
C PRO A 151 -4.34 -2.64 8.47
N ARG A 152 -3.35 -2.22 9.24
CA ARG A 152 -3.53 -1.26 10.34
C ARG A 152 -3.30 0.21 9.89
N CYS A 153 -2.77 0.35 8.67
CA CYS A 153 -2.50 1.63 8.01
C CYS A 153 -2.58 1.48 6.48
#